data_94d7e50ffd1b18728ff27190ff05823c
#
_entry.id   94d7e50ffd1b18728ff27190ff05823c
#
_cell.length_a   1.000
_cell.length_b   1.000
_cell.length_c   1.000
_cell.angle_alpha   90.00
_cell.angle_beta   90.00
_cell.angle_gamma   90.00
#
_symmetry.space_group_name_H-M   'P 1'
#
loop_
_entity.id
_entity.type
_entity.pdbx_description
1 polymer ?
#
loop_
_entity_poly.entity_id
_entity_poly.type
_entity_poly.pdbx_seq_one_letter_code
_entity_poly.pdbx_strand_id
1 'polypeptide(L)'
;FYEGQNTRHAFKKDKNNLAVTIFNTLSWGKKFNDIHDVKVLAGYSYESDDKTEFSGKIEGFLGNELHELGAGSSNSLANGTSSRSVLMSYFGRVNYGFKDRYLFEGNFRYDGSSRFAKGNRWGVFPSFSAGWRLSEEEFMKDIPWIYNLKLRASWGQLGNCLLYTSPSPR
;
A
#
# COMPACT_ATOMS: atom_id res chain seq x y z
N PHE A 1 -35.33 44.29 -18.60
CA PHE A 1 -34.96 44.18 -17.17
C PHE A 1 -34.52 42.74 -16.93
N TYR A 2 -33.22 42.52 -16.90
CA TYR A 2 -32.64 41.27 -16.41
C TYR A 2 -32.53 41.41 -14.90
N GLU A 3 -33.45 40.84 -14.15
CA GLU A 3 -33.25 40.57 -12.74
C GLU A 3 -32.27 39.40 -12.64
N GLY A 4 -31.00 39.70 -12.43
CA GLY A 4 -30.02 38.71 -12.00
C GLY A 4 -30.43 38.21 -10.62
N GLN A 5 -30.99 37.03 -10.55
CA GLN A 5 -31.23 36.33 -9.29
C GLN A 5 -29.87 36.04 -8.64
N ASN A 6 -29.41 36.93 -7.81
CA ASN A 6 -28.23 36.72 -6.97
C ASN A 6 -28.64 35.82 -5.80
N THR A 7 -28.76 34.51 -6.07
CA THR A 7 -29.13 33.52 -5.05
C THR A 7 -27.95 33.32 -4.12
N ARG A 8 -27.99 33.96 -2.97
CA ARG A 8 -27.01 33.72 -1.89
C ARG A 8 -27.12 32.31 -1.43
N HIS A 9 -25.99 31.60 -1.40
CA HIS A 9 -25.94 30.21 -0.98
C HIS A 9 -24.83 29.97 0.05
N ALA A 10 -25.03 28.99 0.93
CA ALA A 10 -24.01 28.44 1.78
C ALA A 10 -23.75 26.99 1.39
N PHE A 11 -22.49 26.60 1.42
CA PHE A 11 -22.03 25.24 1.16
C PHE A 11 -21.08 24.81 2.27
N LYS A 12 -21.39 23.72 2.93
CA LYS A 12 -20.50 23.08 3.90
C LYS A 12 -20.17 21.67 3.42
N LYS A 13 -18.91 21.30 3.53
CA LYS A 13 -18.40 19.98 3.18
C LYS A 13 -17.49 19.50 4.30
N ASP A 14 -17.80 18.34 4.83
CA ASP A 14 -16.96 17.65 5.79
C ASP A 14 -16.39 16.36 5.19
N LYS A 15 -15.11 16.13 5.44
CA LYS A 15 -14.40 14.92 5.00
C LYS A 15 -13.68 14.33 6.18
N ASN A 16 -14.02 13.11 6.51
CA ASN A 16 -13.33 12.34 7.52
C ASN A 16 -12.65 11.12 6.87
N ASN A 17 -11.39 10.92 7.21
CA ASN A 17 -10.60 9.77 6.76
C ASN A 17 -9.97 9.10 7.97
N LEU A 18 -10.35 7.85 8.23
CA LEU A 18 -9.76 7.02 9.26
C LEU A 18 -8.95 5.90 8.61
N ALA A 19 -7.62 6.00 8.72
CA ALA A 19 -6.71 4.96 8.29
C ALA A 19 -6.19 4.18 9.50
N VAL A 20 -6.34 2.86 9.47
CA VAL A 20 -5.83 1.96 10.50
C VAL A 20 -4.87 0.97 9.86
N THR A 21 -3.64 0.91 10.37
CA THR A 21 -2.63 -0.04 9.94
C THR A 21 -2.16 -0.88 11.13
N ILE A 22 -2.25 -2.19 10.96
CA ILE A 22 -1.72 -3.19 11.91
C ILE A 22 -0.65 -3.96 11.18
N PHE A 23 0.55 -4.00 11.76
CA PHE A 23 1.70 -4.68 11.17
C PHE A 23 2.40 -5.53 12.23
N ASN A 24 2.54 -6.82 11.96
CA ASN A 24 3.19 -7.76 12.85
C ASN A 24 4.21 -8.57 12.09
N THR A 25 5.39 -8.75 12.68
CA THR A 25 6.45 -9.57 12.12
C THR A 25 7.09 -10.45 13.19
N LEU A 26 7.44 -11.65 12.78
CA LEU A 26 8.25 -12.58 13.55
C LEU A 26 9.50 -12.90 12.75
N SER A 27 10.66 -12.71 13.35
CA SER A 27 11.94 -13.04 12.73
C SER A 27 12.73 -14.04 13.57
N TRP A 28 13.34 -14.97 12.87
CA TRP A 28 14.24 -15.95 13.48
C TRP A 28 15.48 -16.06 12.61
N GLY A 29 16.65 -16.19 13.24
CA GLY A 29 17.91 -16.36 12.53
C GLY A 29 18.86 -17.23 13.34
N LYS A 30 19.56 -18.11 12.65
CA LYS A 30 20.59 -18.96 13.25
C LYS A 30 21.68 -19.29 12.25
N LYS A 31 22.93 -19.22 12.72
CA LYS A 31 24.09 -19.71 12.01
C LYS A 31 24.48 -21.09 12.52
N PHE A 32 24.60 -22.04 11.60
CA PHE A 32 24.97 -23.44 11.92
C PHE A 32 26.38 -23.71 11.40
N ASN A 33 27.22 -24.27 12.26
CA ASN A 33 28.60 -24.67 11.98
C ASN A 33 29.44 -23.55 11.30
N ASP A 34 29.09 -22.28 11.52
CA ASP A 34 29.71 -21.12 10.85
C ASP A 34 29.69 -21.15 9.32
N ILE A 35 28.96 -22.11 8.74
CA ILE A 35 28.88 -22.34 7.30
C ILE A 35 27.52 -21.98 6.74
N HIS A 36 26.45 -22.24 7.51
CA HIS A 36 25.07 -22.03 7.08
C HIS A 36 24.43 -20.89 7.86
N ASP A 37 24.12 -19.80 7.23
CA ASP A 37 23.35 -18.68 7.82
C ASP A 37 21.92 -18.74 7.32
N VAL A 38 20.96 -18.98 8.20
CA VAL A 38 19.53 -19.07 7.89
C VAL A 38 18.81 -17.95 8.63
N LYS A 39 18.05 -17.15 7.90
CA LYS A 39 17.16 -16.13 8.47
C LYS A 39 15.78 -16.27 7.87
N VAL A 40 14.78 -16.35 8.72
CA VAL A 40 13.38 -16.47 8.33
C VAL A 40 12.62 -15.29 8.94
N LEU A 41 11.76 -14.69 8.13
CA LEU A 41 10.83 -13.67 8.56
C LEU A 41 9.44 -14.06 8.07
N ALA A 42 8.46 -13.99 8.95
CA ALA A 42 7.05 -14.10 8.61
C ALA A 42 6.31 -12.89 9.13
N GLY A 43 5.30 -12.44 8.43
CA GLY A 43 4.55 -11.27 8.84
C GLY A 43 3.13 -11.24 8.30
N TYR A 44 2.35 -10.38 8.93
CA TYR A 44 0.98 -10.08 8.60
C TYR A 44 0.78 -8.57 8.64
N SER A 45 0.12 -8.02 7.64
CA SER A 45 -0.35 -6.64 7.67
C SER A 45 -1.84 -6.56 7.38
N TYR A 46 -2.50 -5.63 8.06
CA TYR A 46 -3.89 -5.23 7.84
C TYR A 46 -3.94 -3.72 7.71
N GLU A 47 -4.52 -3.25 6.61
CA GLU A 47 -4.70 -1.83 6.35
C GLU A 47 -6.18 -1.59 6.02
N SER A 48 -6.80 -0.63 6.70
CA SER A 48 -8.17 -0.17 6.46
C SER A 48 -8.17 1.32 6.24
N ASP A 49 -8.84 1.77 5.20
CA ASP A 49 -9.03 3.19 4.87
C ASP A 49 -10.53 3.45 4.71
N ASP A 50 -11.09 4.11 5.74
CA ASP A 50 -12.50 4.46 5.84
C ASP A 50 -12.67 5.95 5.55
N LYS A 51 -13.31 6.29 4.44
CA LYS A 51 -13.58 7.65 4.00
C LYS A 51 -15.05 7.95 4.08
N THR A 52 -15.39 9.01 4.79
CA THR A 52 -16.74 9.57 4.82
C THR A 52 -16.70 11.02 4.35
N GLU A 53 -17.60 11.35 3.48
CA GLU A 53 -17.80 12.71 2.99
C GLU A 53 -19.26 13.08 3.14
N PHE A 54 -19.50 14.22 3.75
CA PHE A 54 -20.82 14.84 3.83
C PHE A 54 -20.74 16.25 3.24
N SER A 55 -21.72 16.63 2.46
CA SER A 55 -21.85 18.01 1.96
C SER A 55 -23.29 18.47 2.03
N GLY A 56 -23.45 19.73 2.41
CA GLY A 56 -24.74 20.41 2.43
C GLY A 56 -24.65 21.72 1.68
N LYS A 57 -25.69 22.03 0.89
CA LYS A 57 -25.88 23.31 0.20
C LYS A 57 -27.29 23.81 0.52
N ILE A 58 -27.43 25.07 0.78
CA ILE A 58 -28.72 25.74 0.90
C ILE A 58 -28.65 27.14 0.27
N GLU A 59 -29.76 27.62 -0.22
CA GLU A 59 -29.92 28.92 -0.83
C GLU A 59 -30.97 29.75 -0.09
N GLY A 60 -31.18 31.03 -0.52
CA GLY A 60 -32.26 31.88 0.02
C GLY A 60 -31.92 32.54 1.35
N PHE A 61 -30.71 33.07 1.49
CA PHE A 61 -30.29 33.84 2.67
C PHE A 61 -30.81 35.30 2.56
N LEU A 62 -31.35 35.81 3.66
CA LEU A 62 -31.83 37.19 3.76
C LEU A 62 -30.70 38.21 3.82
N GLY A 63 -29.51 37.85 4.24
CA GLY A 63 -28.35 38.74 4.38
C GLY A 63 -27.02 37.99 4.20
N ASN A 64 -25.90 38.70 4.19
CA ASN A 64 -24.54 38.14 4.08
C ASN A 64 -23.93 37.81 5.43
N GLU A 65 -24.62 38.09 6.53
CA GLU A 65 -24.10 37.91 7.88
C GLU A 65 -24.31 36.48 8.42
N LEU A 66 -25.27 35.75 7.82
CA LEU A 66 -25.61 34.38 8.24
C LEU A 66 -24.94 33.38 7.30
N HIS A 67 -24.08 32.52 7.87
CA HIS A 67 -23.33 31.51 7.14
C HIS A 67 -23.69 30.06 7.56
N GLU A 68 -24.65 29.89 8.46
CA GLU A 68 -25.09 28.58 8.92
C GLU A 68 -26.09 27.97 7.94
N LEU A 69 -25.97 26.66 7.65
CA LEU A 69 -26.88 25.95 6.72
C LEU A 69 -28.34 26.03 7.17
N GLY A 70 -28.61 26.16 8.48
CA GLY A 70 -29.97 26.28 9.01
C GLY A 70 -30.65 27.64 8.77
N ALA A 71 -29.93 28.65 8.26
CA ALA A 71 -30.46 30.02 8.03
C ALA A 71 -30.96 30.25 6.62
N GLY A 72 -30.74 29.33 5.69
CA GLY A 72 -31.29 29.40 4.33
C GLY A 72 -32.73 28.90 4.27
N SER A 73 -33.48 29.36 3.28
CA SER A 73 -34.91 29.07 3.16
C SER A 73 -35.31 28.28 1.91
N SER A 74 -34.38 28.04 0.99
CA SER A 74 -34.71 27.38 -0.28
C SER A 74 -33.58 26.47 -0.78
N ASN A 75 -33.92 25.53 -1.66
CA ASN A 75 -33.01 24.66 -2.39
C ASN A 75 -31.99 23.94 -1.50
N SER A 76 -32.47 23.30 -0.43
CA SER A 76 -31.59 22.48 0.44
C SER A 76 -31.18 21.19 -0.26
N LEU A 77 -29.89 20.97 -0.38
CA LEU A 77 -29.30 19.76 -0.93
C LEU A 77 -28.33 19.17 0.11
N ALA A 78 -28.46 17.87 0.38
CA ALA A 78 -27.52 17.14 1.22
C ALA A 78 -27.05 15.91 0.47
N ASN A 79 -25.74 15.70 0.45
CA ASN A 79 -25.09 14.52 -0.12
C ASN A 79 -24.16 13.90 0.90
N GLY A 80 -24.15 12.57 0.95
CA GLY A 80 -23.22 11.80 1.78
C GLY A 80 -22.67 10.62 0.98
N THR A 81 -21.39 10.36 1.13
CA THR A 81 -20.71 9.21 0.55
C THR A 81 -19.81 8.60 1.59
N SER A 82 -19.82 7.28 1.65
CA SER A 82 -18.85 6.53 2.45
C SER A 82 -18.20 5.45 1.61
N SER A 83 -16.92 5.27 1.79
CA SER A 83 -16.15 4.20 1.15
C SER A 83 -15.20 3.58 2.15
N ARG A 84 -15.10 2.25 2.12
CA ARG A 84 -14.17 1.48 2.92
C ARG A 84 -13.36 0.58 2.03
N SER A 85 -12.04 0.64 2.19
CA SER A 85 -11.13 -0.30 1.56
C SER A 85 -10.27 -1.01 2.60
N VAL A 86 -10.10 -2.31 2.41
CA VAL A 86 -9.29 -3.16 3.28
C VAL A 86 -8.28 -3.91 2.44
N LEU A 87 -7.02 -3.87 2.87
CA LEU A 87 -5.92 -4.66 2.35
C LEU A 87 -5.38 -5.55 3.47
N MET A 88 -5.26 -6.85 3.19
CA MET A 88 -4.65 -7.83 4.09
C MET A 88 -3.51 -8.51 3.38
N SER A 89 -2.39 -8.67 4.05
CA SER A 89 -1.21 -9.28 3.46
C SER A 89 -0.55 -10.24 4.44
N TYR A 90 -0.24 -11.43 3.95
CA TYR A 90 0.66 -12.37 4.61
C TYR A 90 1.95 -12.41 3.81
N PHE A 91 3.07 -12.30 4.48
CA PHE A 91 4.35 -12.32 3.79
C PHE A 91 5.39 -13.12 4.57
N GLY A 92 6.31 -13.69 3.82
CA GLY A 92 7.43 -14.42 4.35
C GLY A 92 8.68 -14.19 3.53
N ARG A 93 9.82 -14.28 4.21
CA ARG A 93 11.15 -14.19 3.61
C ARG A 93 12.04 -15.24 4.22
N VAL A 94 12.79 -15.92 3.39
CA VAL A 94 13.85 -16.82 3.78
C VAL A 94 15.15 -16.35 3.13
N ASN A 95 16.15 -16.06 3.95
CA ASN A 95 17.51 -15.78 3.51
C ASN A 95 18.39 -16.97 3.93
N TYR A 96 19.16 -17.48 2.98
CA TYR A 96 20.10 -18.55 3.20
C TYR A 96 21.47 -18.15 2.66
N GLY A 97 22.47 -18.20 3.54
CA GLY A 97 23.88 -17.99 3.21
C GLY A 97 24.67 -19.26 3.40
N PHE A 98 25.46 -19.64 2.40
CA PHE A 98 26.39 -20.76 2.46
C PHE A 98 27.83 -20.25 2.36
N LYS A 99 28.63 -20.52 3.40
CA LYS A 99 30.04 -20.09 3.53
C LYS A 99 30.25 -18.58 3.31
N ASP A 100 29.23 -17.75 3.53
CA ASP A 100 29.21 -16.32 3.19
C ASP A 100 29.51 -16.01 1.72
N ARG A 101 29.59 -17.00 0.84
CA ARG A 101 29.87 -16.88 -0.60
C ARG A 101 28.60 -16.96 -1.44
N TYR A 102 27.74 -17.90 -1.17
CA TYR A 102 26.49 -18.13 -1.90
C TYR A 102 25.32 -17.64 -1.06
N LEU A 103 24.53 -16.75 -1.61
CA LEU A 103 23.41 -16.11 -0.94
C LEU A 103 22.13 -16.38 -1.72
N PHE A 104 21.11 -16.87 -1.04
CA PHE A 104 19.79 -17.12 -1.61
C PHE A 104 18.75 -16.39 -0.80
N GLU A 105 17.80 -15.76 -1.46
CA GLU A 105 16.65 -15.12 -0.84
C GLU A 105 15.39 -15.53 -1.58
N GLY A 106 14.41 -16.02 -0.83
CA GLY A 106 13.07 -16.28 -1.29
C GLY A 106 12.09 -15.38 -0.55
N ASN A 107 11.25 -14.66 -1.27
CA ASN A 107 10.16 -13.90 -0.71
C ASN A 107 8.83 -14.44 -1.25
N PHE A 108 7.85 -14.47 -0.38
CA PHE A 108 6.49 -14.84 -0.69
C PHE A 108 5.55 -13.81 -0.11
N ARG A 109 4.60 -13.35 -0.91
CA ARG A 109 3.58 -12.43 -0.47
C ARG A 109 2.20 -12.86 -0.97
N TYR A 110 1.23 -12.88 -0.07
CA TYR A 110 -0.14 -13.23 -0.34
C TYR A 110 -1.04 -12.09 0.08
N ASP A 111 -1.53 -11.31 -0.89
CA ASP A 111 -2.25 -10.07 -0.69
C ASP A 111 -3.72 -10.23 -1.06
N GLY A 112 -4.59 -9.76 -0.17
CA GLY A 112 -6.02 -9.73 -0.37
C GLY A 112 -6.57 -8.32 -0.27
N SER A 113 -7.34 -7.87 -1.27
CA SER A 113 -7.94 -6.54 -1.30
C SER A 113 -9.45 -6.60 -1.46
N SER A 114 -10.16 -5.81 -0.66
CA SER A 114 -11.61 -5.66 -0.74
C SER A 114 -12.10 -4.97 -2.01
N ARG A 115 -11.19 -4.32 -2.75
CA ARG A 115 -11.51 -3.62 -4.01
C ARG A 115 -11.78 -4.56 -5.18
N PHE A 116 -11.35 -5.82 -5.09
CA PHE A 116 -11.58 -6.81 -6.12
C PHE A 116 -12.89 -7.58 -5.90
N ALA A 117 -13.46 -8.05 -7.00
CA ALA A 117 -14.68 -8.87 -6.98
C ALA A 117 -14.50 -10.14 -6.14
N LYS A 118 -15.59 -10.63 -5.57
CA LYS A 118 -15.60 -11.91 -4.86
C LYS A 118 -15.12 -13.03 -5.80
N GLY A 119 -14.06 -13.74 -5.39
CA GLY A 119 -13.38 -14.78 -6.17
C GLY A 119 -11.97 -14.42 -6.63
N ASN A 120 -11.68 -13.15 -6.88
CA ASN A 120 -10.35 -12.68 -7.34
C ASN A 120 -9.67 -11.69 -6.36
N ARG A 121 -10.01 -11.79 -5.08
CA ARG A 121 -9.52 -10.86 -4.06
C ARG A 121 -8.09 -11.09 -3.64
N TRP A 122 -7.58 -12.29 -3.88
CA TRP A 122 -6.29 -12.72 -3.39
C TRP A 122 -5.31 -12.95 -4.54
N GLY A 123 -4.09 -12.47 -4.36
CA GLY A 123 -2.98 -12.66 -5.28
C GLY A 123 -1.74 -13.16 -4.57
N VAL A 124 -0.97 -13.99 -5.27
CA VAL A 124 0.30 -14.54 -4.80
C VAL A 124 1.45 -13.88 -5.56
N PHE A 125 2.44 -13.41 -4.86
CA PHE A 125 3.59 -12.68 -5.43
C PHE A 125 4.90 -13.26 -4.90
N PRO A 126 5.43 -14.31 -5.55
CA PRO A 126 6.72 -14.87 -5.21
C PRO A 126 7.85 -14.07 -5.83
N SER A 127 8.99 -14.04 -5.14
CA SER A 127 10.24 -13.55 -5.70
C SER A 127 11.43 -14.31 -5.14
N PHE A 128 12.46 -14.48 -5.97
CA PHE A 128 13.68 -15.18 -5.63
C PHE A 128 14.89 -14.38 -6.07
N SER A 129 15.94 -14.41 -5.29
CA SER A 129 17.23 -13.88 -5.70
C SER A 129 18.37 -14.81 -5.28
N ALA A 130 19.40 -14.85 -6.11
CA ALA A 130 20.64 -15.53 -5.83
C ALA A 130 21.81 -14.56 -5.96
N GLY A 131 22.77 -14.67 -5.09
CA GLY A 131 23.98 -13.87 -5.09
C GLY A 131 25.21 -14.74 -4.88
N TRP A 132 26.25 -14.46 -5.66
CA TRP A 132 27.53 -15.12 -5.54
C TRP A 132 28.63 -14.08 -5.30
N ARG A 133 29.32 -14.20 -4.17
CA ARG A 133 30.48 -13.38 -3.83
C ARG A 133 31.73 -13.99 -4.43
N LEU A 134 32.05 -13.61 -5.65
CA LEU A 134 33.22 -14.09 -6.37
C LEU A 134 34.53 -13.72 -5.67
N SER A 135 34.58 -12.56 -5.02
CA SER A 135 35.77 -12.11 -4.28
C SER A 135 36.17 -13.01 -3.11
N GLU A 136 35.24 -13.84 -2.62
CA GLU A 136 35.51 -14.76 -1.52
C GLU A 136 35.99 -16.13 -2.00
N GLU A 137 36.07 -16.37 -3.34
CA GLU A 137 36.57 -17.59 -3.92
C GLU A 137 38.11 -17.63 -3.92
N GLU A 138 38.66 -18.82 -3.79
CA GLU A 138 40.10 -19.00 -3.70
C GLU A 138 40.87 -18.51 -4.91
N PHE A 139 40.30 -18.68 -6.11
CA PHE A 139 40.91 -18.22 -7.37
C PHE A 139 40.93 -16.69 -7.53
N MET A 140 40.15 -15.96 -6.70
CA MET A 140 40.10 -14.48 -6.75
C MET A 140 41.05 -13.83 -5.74
N LYS A 141 41.55 -14.58 -4.73
CA LYS A 141 42.45 -14.07 -3.71
C LYS A 141 43.80 -13.61 -4.26
N ASP A 142 44.21 -14.14 -5.39
CA ASP A 142 45.46 -13.79 -6.06
C ASP A 142 45.35 -12.49 -6.88
N ILE A 143 44.17 -11.86 -6.91
CA ILE A 143 43.91 -10.62 -7.67
C ILE A 143 43.70 -9.44 -6.71
N PRO A 144 44.76 -8.75 -6.26
CA PRO A 144 44.71 -7.80 -5.15
C PRO A 144 43.95 -6.49 -5.43
N TRP A 145 43.61 -6.20 -6.69
CA TRP A 145 42.86 -5.00 -7.07
C TRP A 145 41.34 -5.18 -7.07
N ILE A 146 40.82 -6.39 -6.87
CA ILE A 146 39.39 -6.67 -6.76
C ILE A 146 39.03 -6.95 -5.31
N TYR A 147 38.57 -5.95 -4.58
CA TYR A 147 38.19 -6.08 -3.16
C TYR A 147 36.81 -6.67 -2.94
N ASN A 148 35.87 -6.43 -3.85
CA ASN A 148 34.50 -6.91 -3.73
C ASN A 148 33.88 -7.10 -5.10
N LEU A 149 33.72 -8.36 -5.50
CA LEU A 149 33.01 -8.72 -6.72
C LEU A 149 31.86 -9.66 -6.36
N LYS A 150 30.63 -9.20 -6.65
CA LYS A 150 29.41 -9.95 -6.37
C LYS A 150 28.55 -10.01 -7.62
N LEU A 151 28.22 -11.20 -8.05
CA LEU A 151 27.20 -11.45 -9.08
C LEU A 151 25.83 -11.63 -8.39
N ARG A 152 24.78 -11.03 -8.95
CA ARG A 152 23.42 -11.14 -8.41
C ARG A 152 22.42 -11.32 -9.54
N ALA A 153 21.51 -12.28 -9.36
CA ALA A 153 20.36 -12.49 -10.22
C ALA A 153 19.09 -12.49 -9.38
N SER A 154 18.01 -11.91 -9.90
CA SER A 154 16.72 -11.89 -9.22
C SER A 154 15.59 -12.05 -10.23
N TRP A 155 14.55 -12.74 -9.78
CA TRP A 155 13.29 -12.90 -10.49
C TRP A 155 12.13 -12.68 -9.50
N GLY A 156 11.05 -12.06 -9.96
CA GLY A 156 9.89 -11.84 -9.11
C GLY A 156 8.65 -11.50 -9.92
N GLN A 157 7.51 -11.91 -9.37
CA GLN A 157 6.19 -11.54 -9.86
C GLN A 157 5.64 -10.41 -9.00
N LEU A 158 5.29 -9.30 -9.64
CA LEU A 158 4.69 -8.15 -8.99
C LEU A 158 3.20 -8.07 -9.34
N GLY A 159 2.38 -7.70 -8.38
CA GLY A 159 0.98 -7.41 -8.57
C GLY A 159 0.65 -6.03 -8.04
N ASN A 160 -0.27 -5.34 -8.72
CA ASN A 160 -0.75 -4.04 -8.28
C ASN A 160 -2.17 -4.17 -7.74
N CYS A 161 -2.30 -4.39 -6.44
CA CYS A 161 -3.59 -4.45 -5.75
C CYS A 161 -4.25 -3.07 -5.55
N LEU A 162 -3.55 -1.97 -5.85
CA LEU A 162 -3.99 -0.62 -5.53
C LEU A 162 -4.57 0.15 -6.73
N LEU A 163 -4.29 -0.25 -7.96
CA LEU A 163 -4.65 0.48 -9.17
C LEU A 163 -5.54 -0.37 -10.10
N TYR A 164 -6.80 -0.57 -9.72
CA TYR A 164 -7.84 -0.76 -10.72
C TYR A 164 -8.54 0.58 -10.89
N THR A 165 -8.02 1.43 -11.74
CA THR A 165 -8.81 2.50 -12.34
C THR A 165 -9.83 1.80 -13.24
N SER A 166 -11.11 1.80 -12.85
CA SER A 166 -12.16 1.42 -13.77
C SER A 166 -12.00 2.26 -15.05
N PRO A 167 -12.06 1.67 -16.24
CA PRO A 167 -12.13 2.46 -17.45
C PRO A 167 -13.35 3.36 -17.33
N SER A 168 -13.13 4.67 -17.45
CA SER A 168 -14.22 5.63 -17.54
C SER A 168 -15.12 5.23 -18.73
N PRO A 169 -16.41 5.03 -18.57
CA PRO A 169 -17.27 4.82 -19.71
C PRO A 169 -17.23 6.07 -20.59
N ARG A 170 -16.92 5.88 -21.87
CA ARG A 170 -17.03 6.89 -22.90
C ARG A 170 -18.50 7.17 -23.22
#